data_a20dfa8f4fdf3ad13a981012a1fdb923
#
_entry.id   a20dfa8f4fdf3ad13a981012a1fdb923
#
_cell.length_a   1.000
_cell.length_b   1.000
_cell.length_c   1.000
_cell.angle_alpha   90.00
_cell.angle_beta   90.00
_cell.angle_gamma   90.00
#
_symmetry.space_group_name_H-M   'P 1'
#
loop_
_entity.id
_entity.type
_entity.pdbx_description
1 polymer ?
#
loop_
_entity_poly.entity_id
_entity_poly.type
_entity_poly.pdbx_seq_one_letter_code
_entity_poly.pdbx_strand_id
1 'polypeptide(L)'
;LILNGFSSTGSVVKEGEPFAAIFGGAWQRDSSGNIVTDSSGFPEVAIEQQVIGDPNPDFRAGLGMNLDYKAINFSFLFETSQGNDMWGGTQGVLRHFGIAPETAVESVAPVDLPIYGSSDVVPAGSTFRGNIGDWGGGLVALDQSWYSSNGGGFGQVGEQFVNDASWIKLREITLNYNFPSNLLDFLGAKSGQIGVAGRNLLLITDFKGVDPEVNL
;
A
#
# COMPACT_ATOMS: atom_id res chain seq x y z
N LEU A 1 1.05 24.69 -4.90
CA LEU A 1 1.95 24.68 -3.74
C LEU A 1 2.35 23.24 -3.41
N ILE A 2 3.63 22.94 -3.40
CA ILE A 2 4.17 21.66 -2.92
C ILE A 2 4.25 21.73 -1.40
N LEU A 3 3.69 20.73 -0.71
CA LEU A 3 3.67 20.64 0.75
C LEU A 3 4.89 19.88 1.27
N ASN A 4 5.14 18.70 0.71
CA ASN A 4 6.27 17.83 1.03
C ASN A 4 6.56 16.92 -0.17
N GLY A 5 7.65 16.15 -0.12
CA GLY A 5 7.96 15.21 -1.17
C GLY A 5 9.22 14.41 -0.88
N PHE A 6 9.32 13.26 -1.54
CA PHE A 6 10.50 12.40 -1.53
C PHE A 6 10.69 11.79 -2.93
N SER A 7 11.92 11.89 -3.46
CA SER A 7 12.23 11.43 -4.82
C SER A 7 11.33 12.12 -5.86
N SER A 8 10.62 11.36 -6.69
CA SER A 8 9.74 11.87 -7.76
C SER A 8 8.28 12.06 -7.32
N THR A 9 7.98 11.98 -6.03
CA THR A 9 6.59 12.00 -5.51
C THR A 9 6.47 12.98 -4.36
N GLY A 10 5.38 13.72 -4.32
CA GLY A 10 5.08 14.68 -3.26
C GLY A 10 3.59 14.93 -3.09
N SER A 11 3.24 15.75 -2.11
CA SER A 11 1.88 16.24 -1.92
C SER A 11 1.75 17.69 -2.40
N VAL A 12 0.69 18.00 -3.12
CA VAL A 12 0.46 19.32 -3.68
C VAL A 12 -0.92 19.87 -3.35
N VAL A 13 -1.02 21.18 -3.31
CA VAL A 13 -2.29 21.90 -3.39
C VAL A 13 -2.33 22.60 -4.74
N LYS A 14 -3.27 22.19 -5.60
CA LYS A 14 -3.44 22.67 -6.97
C LYS A 14 -4.92 22.90 -7.21
N GLU A 15 -5.25 23.98 -7.91
CA GLU A 15 -6.62 24.33 -8.25
C GLU A 15 -7.27 23.23 -9.10
N GLY A 16 -8.49 22.83 -8.74
CA GLY A 16 -9.24 21.77 -9.42
C GLY A 16 -8.89 20.34 -8.99
N GLU A 17 -7.87 20.17 -8.13
CA GLU A 17 -7.43 18.86 -7.65
C GLU A 17 -7.80 18.66 -6.17
N PRO A 18 -7.84 17.40 -5.67
CA PRO A 18 -8.06 17.11 -4.26
C PRO A 18 -7.03 17.81 -3.36
N PHE A 19 -7.42 18.11 -2.12
CA PHE A 19 -6.48 18.68 -1.16
C PHE A 19 -5.34 17.69 -0.84
N ALA A 20 -4.11 18.19 -0.87
CA ALA A 20 -2.89 17.41 -0.67
C ALA A 20 -2.75 16.22 -1.65
N ALA A 21 -3.27 16.36 -2.88
CA ALA A 21 -3.19 15.33 -3.90
C ALA A 21 -1.76 14.78 -4.03
N ILE A 22 -1.64 13.47 -4.24
CA ILE A 22 -0.36 12.83 -4.51
C ILE A 22 0.07 13.21 -5.92
N PHE A 23 1.23 13.84 -6.04
CA PHE A 23 1.74 14.41 -7.29
C PHE A 23 3.11 13.84 -7.59
N GLY A 24 3.34 13.41 -8.82
CA GLY A 24 4.62 12.81 -9.17
C GLY A 24 4.74 12.37 -10.61
N GLY A 25 5.81 11.66 -10.89
CA GLY A 25 6.06 11.06 -12.19
C GLY A 25 5.11 9.89 -12.45
N ALA A 26 4.66 9.78 -13.69
CA ALA A 26 3.76 8.75 -14.18
C ALA A 26 4.30 8.12 -15.45
N TRP A 27 3.72 7.01 -15.88
CA TRP A 27 3.99 6.44 -17.18
C TRP A 27 3.30 7.24 -18.29
N GLN A 28 3.98 7.40 -19.41
CA GLN A 28 3.39 7.98 -20.60
C GLN A 28 2.23 7.10 -21.10
N ARG A 29 1.09 7.72 -21.40
CA ARG A 29 -0.10 7.03 -21.91
C ARG A 29 -0.53 7.61 -23.26
N ASP A 30 -1.06 6.72 -24.10
CA ASP A 30 -1.70 7.09 -25.37
C ASP A 30 -3.12 7.67 -25.14
N SER A 31 -3.79 8.07 -26.20
CA SER A 31 -5.16 8.61 -26.15
C SER A 31 -6.22 7.59 -25.69
N SER A 32 -5.89 6.31 -25.65
CA SER A 32 -6.74 5.21 -25.16
C SER A 32 -6.44 4.85 -23.70
N GLY A 33 -5.41 5.48 -23.07
CA GLY A 33 -4.98 5.24 -21.69
C GLY A 33 -3.97 4.09 -21.55
N ASN A 34 -3.52 3.47 -22.64
CA ASN A 34 -2.51 2.42 -22.59
C ASN A 34 -1.12 3.04 -22.33
N ILE A 35 -0.27 2.32 -21.60
CA ILE A 35 1.12 2.72 -21.39
C ILE A 35 1.86 2.67 -22.73
N VAL A 36 2.56 3.75 -23.06
CA VAL A 36 3.45 3.82 -24.24
C VAL A 36 4.77 3.18 -23.86
N THR A 37 5.30 2.34 -24.78
CA THR A 37 6.58 1.65 -24.61
C THR A 37 7.61 2.16 -25.61
N ASP A 38 8.87 2.11 -25.21
CA ASP A 38 10.00 2.32 -26.11
C ASP A 38 10.20 1.15 -27.09
N SER A 39 11.18 1.26 -27.98
CA SER A 39 11.49 0.22 -28.98
C SER A 39 11.94 -1.12 -28.38
N SER A 40 12.30 -1.14 -27.10
CA SER A 40 12.69 -2.35 -26.37
C SER A 40 11.55 -2.99 -25.59
N GLY A 41 10.38 -2.32 -25.51
CA GLY A 41 9.19 -2.80 -24.79
C GLY A 41 9.07 -2.27 -23.36
N PHE A 42 10.00 -1.41 -22.88
CA PHE A 42 9.89 -0.78 -21.57
C PHE A 42 8.98 0.45 -21.58
N PRO A 43 8.27 0.73 -20.49
CA PRO A 43 7.36 1.87 -20.42
C PRO A 43 8.13 3.19 -20.43
N GLU A 44 7.62 4.14 -21.21
CA GLU A 44 8.13 5.50 -21.26
C GLU A 44 7.62 6.33 -20.08
N VAL A 45 8.47 7.24 -19.59
CA VAL A 45 8.12 8.18 -18.52
C VAL A 45 7.42 9.40 -19.12
N ALA A 46 6.30 9.83 -18.53
CA ALA A 46 5.63 11.05 -18.93
C ALA A 46 6.55 12.27 -18.74
N ILE A 47 6.53 13.19 -19.70
CA ILE A 47 7.37 14.38 -19.68
C ILE A 47 7.07 15.27 -18.49
N GLU A 48 5.78 15.39 -18.12
CA GLU A 48 5.31 16.22 -17.02
C GLU A 48 4.84 15.36 -15.85
N GLN A 49 5.12 15.84 -14.64
CA GLN A 49 4.54 15.27 -13.44
C GLN A 49 3.05 15.63 -13.36
N GLN A 50 2.27 14.74 -12.77
CA GLN A 50 0.82 14.89 -12.68
C GLN A 50 0.28 14.39 -11.34
N VAL A 51 -1.00 14.60 -11.08
CA VAL A 51 -1.69 13.97 -9.94
C VAL A 51 -1.78 12.47 -10.23
N ILE A 52 -1.28 11.68 -9.29
CA ILE A 52 -1.18 10.21 -9.38
C ILE A 52 -1.96 9.49 -8.29
N GLY A 53 -2.66 10.22 -7.41
CA GLY A 53 -3.55 9.65 -6.41
C GLY A 53 -4.22 10.71 -5.54
N ASP A 54 -5.31 10.31 -4.88
CA ASP A 54 -6.05 11.11 -3.91
C ASP A 54 -5.90 10.54 -2.50
N PRO A 55 -5.25 11.25 -1.54
CA PRO A 55 -5.10 10.76 -0.18
C PRO A 55 -6.38 10.90 0.67
N ASN A 56 -7.43 11.54 0.14
CA ASN A 56 -8.65 11.79 0.88
C ASN A 56 -9.61 10.61 0.72
N PRO A 57 -10.14 10.05 1.81
CA PRO A 57 -11.13 8.98 1.70
C PRO A 57 -12.49 9.52 1.22
N ASP A 58 -13.20 8.73 0.43
CA ASP A 58 -14.59 8.99 0.05
C ASP A 58 -15.49 9.02 1.29
N PHE A 59 -15.23 8.10 2.23
CA PHE A 59 -15.92 8.09 3.51
C PHE A 59 -15.13 7.39 4.62
N ARG A 60 -15.48 7.74 5.86
CA ARG A 60 -15.11 7.01 7.07
C ARG A 60 -16.35 6.63 7.84
N ALA A 61 -16.37 5.42 8.41
CA ALA A 61 -17.48 4.93 9.20
C ALA A 61 -16.99 4.15 10.42
N GLY A 62 -17.80 4.14 11.47
CA GLY A 62 -17.58 3.35 12.67
C GLY A 62 -18.83 2.61 13.09
N LEU A 63 -18.69 1.35 13.50
CA LEU A 63 -19.75 0.54 14.08
C LEU A 63 -19.31 0.06 15.46
N GLY A 64 -19.95 0.62 16.50
CA GLY A 64 -19.76 0.20 17.89
C GLY A 64 -21.00 -0.44 18.46
N MET A 65 -20.83 -1.44 19.32
CA MET A 65 -21.93 -2.07 20.06
C MET A 65 -21.52 -2.37 21.50
N ASN A 66 -22.47 -2.17 22.43
CA ASN A 66 -22.35 -2.61 23.80
C ASN A 66 -23.53 -3.52 24.11
N LEU A 67 -23.24 -4.69 24.69
CA LEU A 67 -24.24 -5.69 25.10
C LEU A 67 -24.04 -6.03 26.54
N ASP A 68 -25.12 -5.83 27.33
CA ASP A 68 -25.18 -6.22 28.73
C ASP A 68 -26.10 -7.43 28.87
N TYR A 69 -25.58 -8.52 29.38
CA TYR A 69 -26.36 -9.70 29.71
C TYR A 69 -26.03 -10.20 31.11
N LYS A 70 -26.94 -9.99 32.05
CA LYS A 70 -26.74 -10.33 33.48
C LYS A 70 -25.46 -9.66 34.03
N ALA A 71 -24.46 -10.48 34.37
CA ALA A 71 -23.18 -10.00 34.89
C ALA A 71 -22.12 -9.77 33.81
N ILE A 72 -22.42 -10.05 32.55
CA ILE A 72 -21.49 -9.93 31.41
C ILE A 72 -21.77 -8.65 30.66
N ASN A 73 -20.72 -7.89 30.40
CA ASN A 73 -20.72 -6.76 29.49
C ASN A 73 -19.74 -7.07 28.35
N PHE A 74 -20.22 -6.99 27.11
CA PHE A 74 -19.43 -7.20 25.89
C PHE A 74 -19.53 -5.95 25.04
N SER A 75 -18.40 -5.49 24.51
CA SER A 75 -18.37 -4.38 23.56
C SER A 75 -17.40 -4.64 22.42
N PHE A 76 -17.68 -4.03 21.28
CA PHE A 76 -16.73 -3.96 20.17
C PHE A 76 -16.85 -2.64 19.40
N LEU A 77 -15.77 -2.31 18.69
CA LEU A 77 -15.71 -1.17 17.77
C LEU A 77 -14.99 -1.60 16.48
N PHE A 78 -15.70 -1.49 15.37
CA PHE A 78 -15.12 -1.52 14.02
C PHE A 78 -15.04 -0.12 13.45
N GLU A 79 -13.99 0.15 12.70
CA GLU A 79 -13.84 1.38 11.91
C GLU A 79 -13.35 1.06 10.51
N THR A 80 -13.66 1.94 9.57
CA THR A 80 -13.23 1.84 8.18
C THR A 80 -12.94 3.21 7.59
N SER A 81 -11.97 3.26 6.68
CA SER A 81 -11.71 4.36 5.74
C SER A 81 -11.67 3.76 4.35
N GLN A 82 -12.33 4.37 3.38
CA GLN A 82 -12.47 3.83 2.03
C GLN A 82 -12.22 4.89 0.98
N GLY A 83 -11.56 4.50 -0.12
CA GLY A 83 -11.40 5.32 -1.33
C GLY A 83 -10.20 6.25 -1.32
N ASN A 84 -9.28 6.13 -0.35
CA ASN A 84 -8.07 6.93 -0.35
C ASN A 84 -6.86 6.17 -0.88
N ASP A 85 -5.98 6.90 -1.56
CA ASP A 85 -4.69 6.41 -2.02
C ASP A 85 -3.58 6.74 -1.05
N MET A 86 -2.53 5.90 -1.04
CA MET A 86 -1.28 6.19 -0.34
C MET A 86 -0.07 5.78 -1.17
N TRP A 87 0.96 6.60 -1.12
CA TRP A 87 2.23 6.28 -1.76
C TRP A 87 3.08 5.36 -0.86
N GLY A 88 3.36 4.16 -1.36
CA GLY A 88 4.16 3.13 -0.69
C GLY A 88 5.66 3.31 -0.93
N GLY A 89 6.26 4.43 -0.52
CA GLY A 89 7.68 4.73 -0.73
C GLY A 89 8.63 3.64 -0.22
N THR A 90 8.30 3.01 0.92
CA THR A 90 9.06 1.88 1.45
C THR A 90 9.13 0.72 0.46
N GLN A 91 8.03 0.39 -0.24
CA GLN A 91 8.03 -0.64 -1.28
C GLN A 91 9.01 -0.30 -2.40
N GLY A 92 9.00 0.95 -2.85
CA GLY A 92 9.92 1.44 -3.87
C GLY A 92 11.39 1.33 -3.46
N VAL A 93 11.71 1.70 -2.22
CA VAL A 93 13.05 1.58 -1.64
C VAL A 93 13.51 0.11 -1.57
N LEU A 94 12.64 -0.79 -1.09
CA LEU A 94 12.94 -2.22 -1.01
C LEU A 94 13.19 -2.82 -2.40
N ARG A 95 12.43 -2.42 -3.42
CA ARG A 95 12.69 -2.83 -4.82
C ARG A 95 14.04 -2.35 -5.31
N HIS A 96 14.32 -1.07 -5.11
CA HIS A 96 15.57 -0.46 -5.58
C HIS A 96 16.81 -1.19 -5.04
N PHE A 97 16.79 -1.57 -3.76
CA PHE A 97 17.91 -2.28 -3.14
C PHE A 97 17.85 -3.81 -3.30
N GLY A 98 16.89 -4.34 -4.04
CA GLY A 98 16.78 -5.77 -4.32
C GLY A 98 16.44 -6.65 -3.11
N ILE A 99 15.78 -6.07 -2.09
CA ILE A 99 15.34 -6.76 -0.86
C ILE A 99 13.82 -6.98 -0.80
N ALA A 100 13.08 -6.51 -1.82
CA ALA A 100 11.68 -6.86 -1.98
C ALA A 100 11.54 -8.32 -2.47
N PRO A 101 10.52 -9.08 -2.03
CA PRO A 101 10.33 -10.48 -2.42
C PRO A 101 10.32 -10.68 -3.94
N GLU A 102 9.69 -9.77 -4.69
CA GLU A 102 9.61 -9.83 -6.15
C GLU A 102 10.97 -9.67 -6.85
N THR A 103 11.97 -9.09 -6.20
CA THR A 103 13.33 -8.96 -6.75
C THR A 103 14.20 -10.20 -6.50
N ALA A 104 13.72 -11.16 -5.72
CA ALA A 104 14.40 -12.41 -5.41
C ALA A 104 13.91 -13.60 -6.25
N VAL A 105 12.91 -13.37 -7.11
CA VAL A 105 12.36 -14.41 -7.99
C VAL A 105 13.39 -14.78 -9.07
N GLU A 106 13.45 -16.06 -9.42
CA GLU A 106 14.17 -16.55 -10.60
C GLU A 106 13.16 -16.88 -11.70
N SER A 107 13.40 -16.37 -12.91
CA SER A 107 12.56 -16.60 -14.09
C SER A 107 13.39 -17.21 -15.22
N VAL A 108 12.71 -18.00 -16.05
CA VAL A 108 13.32 -18.52 -17.30
C VAL A 108 12.79 -17.69 -18.47
N ALA A 109 13.69 -17.12 -19.26
CA ALA A 109 13.34 -16.31 -20.42
C ALA A 109 12.67 -17.16 -21.51
N PRO A 110 11.40 -16.89 -21.88
CA PRO A 110 10.72 -17.67 -22.93
C PRO A 110 11.18 -17.30 -24.34
N VAL A 111 11.72 -16.10 -24.50
CA VAL A 111 12.34 -15.53 -25.70
C VAL A 111 13.54 -14.70 -25.27
N ASP A 112 14.31 -14.14 -26.20
CA ASP A 112 15.33 -13.15 -25.86
C ASP A 112 14.64 -11.92 -25.24
N LEU A 113 14.97 -11.60 -23.98
CA LEU A 113 14.37 -10.50 -23.24
C LEU A 113 15.30 -9.29 -23.19
N PRO A 114 14.89 -8.12 -23.71
CA PRO A 114 15.66 -6.88 -23.55
C PRO A 114 15.92 -6.55 -22.07
N ILE A 115 17.11 -6.02 -21.80
CA ILE A 115 17.54 -5.54 -20.48
C ILE A 115 17.43 -4.02 -20.46
N TYR A 116 16.84 -3.45 -19.39
CA TYR A 116 16.63 -2.03 -19.27
C TYR A 116 17.95 -1.23 -19.35
N GLY A 117 17.99 -0.24 -20.24
CA GLY A 117 19.14 0.64 -20.41
C GLY A 117 20.37 -0.02 -21.03
N SER A 118 20.25 -1.20 -21.63
CA SER A 118 21.33 -1.93 -22.29
C SER A 118 20.91 -2.34 -23.71
N SER A 119 21.90 -2.62 -24.54
CA SER A 119 21.72 -3.31 -25.83
C SER A 119 21.77 -4.83 -25.69
N ASP A 120 22.06 -5.35 -24.50
CA ASP A 120 22.11 -6.78 -24.21
C ASP A 120 20.71 -7.35 -23.98
N VAL A 121 20.62 -8.66 -24.07
CA VAL A 121 19.42 -9.42 -23.81
C VAL A 121 19.69 -10.57 -22.85
N VAL A 122 18.67 -11.01 -22.10
CA VAL A 122 18.66 -12.32 -21.44
C VAL A 122 18.29 -13.34 -22.53
N PRO A 123 19.16 -14.29 -22.90
CA PRO A 123 18.88 -15.23 -23.98
C PRO A 123 17.70 -16.17 -23.64
N ALA A 124 16.92 -16.54 -24.68
CA ALA A 124 15.86 -17.52 -24.54
C ALA A 124 16.36 -18.82 -23.88
N GLY A 125 15.57 -19.35 -22.94
CA GLY A 125 15.91 -20.54 -22.17
C GLY A 125 16.86 -20.30 -21.00
N SER A 126 17.44 -19.11 -20.85
CA SER A 126 18.32 -18.77 -19.71
C SER A 126 17.52 -18.45 -18.45
N THR A 127 18.04 -18.85 -17.30
CA THR A 127 17.53 -18.43 -16.00
C THR A 127 18.17 -17.10 -15.60
N PHE A 128 17.38 -16.17 -15.08
CA PHE A 128 17.86 -14.90 -14.55
C PHE A 128 17.10 -14.54 -13.25
N ARG A 129 17.74 -13.71 -12.42
CA ARG A 129 17.08 -13.17 -11.22
C ARG A 129 16.24 -11.96 -11.60
N GLY A 130 14.92 -12.06 -11.41
CA GLY A 130 13.95 -11.03 -11.74
C GLY A 130 12.65 -11.63 -12.27
N ASN A 131 11.78 -10.76 -12.76
CA ASN A 131 10.50 -11.11 -13.35
C ASN A 131 10.48 -10.80 -14.84
N ILE A 132 9.38 -11.18 -15.50
CA ILE A 132 9.12 -10.84 -16.90
C ILE A 132 7.99 -9.81 -16.89
N GLY A 133 8.19 -8.69 -17.58
CA GLY A 133 7.19 -7.63 -17.78
C GLY A 133 6.71 -7.60 -19.23
N ASP A 134 5.49 -7.07 -19.41
CA ASP A 134 4.91 -6.73 -20.70
C ASP A 134 3.91 -5.58 -20.53
N TRP A 135 4.11 -4.50 -21.26
CA TRP A 135 3.22 -3.35 -21.29
C TRP A 135 2.58 -3.16 -22.68
N GLY A 136 2.58 -4.21 -23.51
CA GLY A 136 2.07 -4.19 -24.88
C GLY A 136 3.16 -3.96 -25.93
N GLY A 137 4.41 -3.70 -25.53
CA GLY A 137 5.57 -3.54 -26.41
C GLY A 137 6.39 -4.83 -26.60
N GLY A 138 5.98 -5.93 -25.94
CA GLY A 138 6.69 -7.20 -25.91
C GLY A 138 7.27 -7.52 -24.52
N LEU A 139 7.77 -8.75 -24.38
CA LEU A 139 8.32 -9.22 -23.13
C LEU A 139 9.70 -8.61 -22.86
N VAL A 140 9.95 -8.19 -21.63
CA VAL A 140 11.22 -7.60 -21.16
C VAL A 140 11.67 -8.23 -19.84
N ALA A 141 12.97 -8.15 -19.53
CA ALA A 141 13.52 -8.60 -18.26
C ALA A 141 13.36 -7.50 -17.20
N LEU A 142 12.70 -7.83 -16.09
CA LEU A 142 12.62 -6.99 -14.89
C LEU A 142 13.71 -7.47 -13.91
N ASP A 143 14.93 -7.20 -14.25
CA ASP A 143 16.14 -7.57 -13.52
C ASP A 143 16.65 -6.44 -12.60
N GLN A 144 17.88 -6.55 -12.13
CA GLN A 144 18.52 -5.53 -11.31
C GLN A 144 18.56 -4.17 -12.02
N SER A 145 18.81 -4.13 -13.34
CA SER A 145 18.91 -2.87 -14.11
C SER A 145 17.59 -2.11 -14.08
N TRP A 146 16.49 -2.82 -14.22
CA TRP A 146 15.13 -2.27 -14.10
C TRP A 146 14.86 -1.78 -12.68
N TYR A 147 15.02 -2.64 -11.67
CA TYR A 147 14.66 -2.30 -10.28
C TYR A 147 15.54 -1.21 -9.67
N SER A 148 16.83 -1.11 -10.06
CA SER A 148 17.70 -0.01 -9.63
C SER A 148 17.48 1.30 -10.39
N SER A 149 16.57 1.31 -11.35
CA SER A 149 16.21 2.47 -12.17
C SER A 149 14.73 2.80 -12.03
N ASN A 150 13.97 2.85 -13.14
CA ASN A 150 12.55 3.25 -13.12
C ASN A 150 11.61 2.25 -12.46
N GLY A 151 11.99 1.00 -12.28
CA GLY A 151 11.24 0.00 -11.52
C GLY A 151 11.37 0.13 -10.00
N GLY A 152 12.28 0.96 -9.49
CA GLY A 152 12.54 1.20 -8.07
C GLY A 152 12.10 2.59 -7.61
N GLY A 153 12.08 2.79 -6.28
CA GLY A 153 11.53 4.00 -5.66
C GLY A 153 12.37 5.27 -5.80
N PHE A 154 13.58 5.18 -6.33
CA PHE A 154 14.42 6.32 -6.69
C PHE A 154 14.37 6.65 -8.18
N GLY A 155 13.57 5.92 -8.96
CA GLY A 155 13.27 6.23 -10.35
C GLY A 155 12.37 7.45 -10.51
N GLN A 156 12.04 7.76 -11.75
CA GLN A 156 11.27 8.96 -12.09
C GLN A 156 9.75 8.78 -11.89
N VAL A 157 9.26 7.54 -11.70
CA VAL A 157 7.83 7.21 -11.71
C VAL A 157 7.36 6.79 -10.31
N GLY A 158 6.66 7.70 -9.64
CA GLY A 158 6.02 7.46 -8.34
C GLY A 158 4.68 6.73 -8.44
N GLU A 159 3.98 6.84 -9.57
CA GLU A 159 2.66 6.25 -9.82
C GLU A 159 2.59 4.76 -9.47
N GLN A 160 3.63 3.98 -9.80
CA GLN A 160 3.66 2.53 -9.58
C GLN A 160 3.65 2.12 -8.10
N PHE A 161 3.86 3.05 -7.18
CA PHE A 161 3.86 2.84 -5.73
C PHE A 161 2.66 3.50 -5.05
N VAL A 162 1.76 4.12 -5.80
CA VAL A 162 0.48 4.59 -5.28
C VAL A 162 -0.49 3.40 -5.26
N ASN A 163 -1.05 3.12 -4.09
CA ASN A 163 -1.93 1.99 -3.87
C ASN A 163 -3.17 2.45 -3.12
N ASP A 164 -4.27 1.74 -3.35
CA ASP A 164 -5.47 1.87 -2.51
C ASP A 164 -5.10 1.60 -1.04
N ALA A 165 -5.38 2.58 -0.20
CA ALA A 165 -5.13 2.56 1.23
C ALA A 165 -6.42 2.38 2.05
N SER A 166 -7.47 1.88 1.42
CA SER A 166 -8.70 1.51 2.10
C SER A 166 -8.46 0.43 3.15
N TRP A 167 -9.15 0.54 4.27
CA TRP A 167 -8.99 -0.42 5.35
C TRP A 167 -10.27 -0.61 6.18
N ILE A 168 -10.36 -1.77 6.85
CA ILE A 168 -11.33 -2.07 7.92
C ILE A 168 -10.54 -2.56 9.13
N LYS A 169 -10.82 -2.01 10.31
CA LYS A 169 -10.17 -2.38 11.58
C LYS A 169 -11.15 -2.80 12.65
N LEU A 170 -10.81 -3.86 13.38
CA LEU A 170 -11.39 -4.13 14.68
C LEU A 170 -10.55 -3.40 15.73
N ARG A 171 -11.03 -2.22 16.14
CA ARG A 171 -10.33 -1.32 17.07
C ARG A 171 -10.26 -1.86 18.46
N GLU A 172 -11.38 -2.32 18.94
CA GLU A 172 -11.48 -2.80 20.31
C GLU A 172 -12.53 -3.91 20.40
N ILE A 173 -12.25 -4.87 21.24
CA ILE A 173 -13.21 -5.83 21.77
C ILE A 173 -12.96 -5.94 23.26
N THR A 174 -14.04 -5.88 24.06
CA THR A 174 -13.96 -5.95 25.50
C THR A 174 -14.99 -6.93 26.04
N LEU A 175 -14.57 -7.74 26.99
CA LEU A 175 -15.45 -8.64 27.72
C LEU A 175 -15.23 -8.46 29.21
N ASN A 176 -16.26 -8.05 29.93
CA ASN A 176 -16.20 -7.82 31.36
C ASN A 176 -17.22 -8.73 32.08
N TYR A 177 -16.84 -9.13 33.28
CA TYR A 177 -17.73 -9.86 34.20
C TYR A 177 -17.79 -9.12 35.54
N ASN A 178 -18.99 -8.73 35.94
CA ASN A 178 -19.27 -8.07 37.21
C ASN A 178 -19.52 -9.16 38.27
N PHE A 179 -18.76 -9.13 39.34
CA PHE A 179 -18.94 -10.08 40.43
C PHE A 179 -20.25 -9.82 41.18
N PRO A 180 -21.02 -10.87 41.53
CA PRO A 180 -22.19 -10.73 42.35
C PRO A 180 -21.80 -10.32 43.78
N SER A 181 -22.66 -9.54 44.45
CA SER A 181 -22.38 -8.95 45.78
C SER A 181 -22.02 -10.01 46.85
N ASN A 182 -22.70 -11.16 46.81
CA ASN A 182 -22.44 -12.25 47.77
C ASN A 182 -21.01 -12.79 47.72
N LEU A 183 -20.34 -12.70 46.57
CA LEU A 183 -18.92 -13.07 46.43
C LEU A 183 -17.98 -11.99 46.99
N LEU A 184 -18.41 -10.74 46.91
CA LEU A 184 -17.62 -9.58 47.31
C LEU A 184 -17.75 -9.24 48.80
N ASP A 185 -18.83 -9.62 49.45
CA ASP A 185 -19.06 -9.44 50.90
C ASP A 185 -17.94 -10.06 51.72
N PHE A 186 -17.43 -11.22 51.34
CA PHE A 186 -16.30 -11.88 51.96
C PHE A 186 -15.02 -11.06 51.91
N LEU A 187 -14.84 -10.23 50.84
CA LEU A 187 -13.68 -9.36 50.65
C LEU A 187 -13.88 -7.97 51.21
N GLY A 188 -15.04 -7.68 51.79
CA GLY A 188 -15.41 -6.33 52.26
C GLY A 188 -15.53 -5.29 51.12
N ALA A 189 -15.69 -5.76 49.86
CA ALA A 189 -15.77 -4.92 48.67
C ALA A 189 -17.24 -4.70 48.26
N LYS A 190 -17.58 -3.49 47.85
CA LYS A 190 -18.94 -3.13 47.42
C LYS A 190 -19.24 -3.48 45.94
N SER A 191 -18.21 -3.51 45.09
CA SER A 191 -18.28 -3.87 43.69
C SER A 191 -16.94 -4.42 43.23
N GLY A 192 -16.97 -5.27 42.22
CA GLY A 192 -15.78 -5.83 41.59
C GLY A 192 -16.07 -6.28 40.18
N GLN A 193 -15.13 -6.14 39.30
CA GLN A 193 -15.20 -6.53 37.91
C GLN A 193 -13.87 -7.14 37.47
N ILE A 194 -13.94 -8.15 36.64
CA ILE A 194 -12.78 -8.65 35.88
C ILE A 194 -13.10 -8.51 34.40
N GLY A 195 -12.11 -8.12 33.62
CA GLY A 195 -12.31 -7.95 32.19
C GLY A 195 -11.05 -8.23 31.39
N VAL A 196 -11.26 -8.51 30.13
CA VAL A 196 -10.23 -8.61 29.10
C VAL A 196 -10.58 -7.67 27.96
N ALA A 197 -9.59 -6.94 27.47
CA ALA A 197 -9.73 -6.07 26.31
C ALA A 197 -8.61 -6.35 25.32
N GLY A 198 -8.98 -6.43 24.06
CA GLY A 198 -8.05 -6.48 22.93
C GLY A 198 -8.21 -5.26 22.05
N ARG A 199 -7.10 -4.70 21.58
CA ARG A 199 -7.11 -3.51 20.70
C ARG A 199 -6.34 -3.78 19.42
N ASN A 200 -6.81 -3.19 18.30
CA ASN A 200 -6.22 -3.33 16.97
C ASN A 200 -6.01 -4.81 16.57
N LEU A 201 -7.03 -5.64 16.83
CA LEU A 201 -6.93 -7.10 16.70
C LEU A 201 -6.97 -7.55 15.25
N LEU A 202 -7.55 -6.77 14.36
CA LEU A 202 -7.69 -7.11 12.95
C LEU A 202 -7.53 -5.86 12.10
N LEU A 203 -6.75 -5.99 11.04
CA LEU A 203 -6.63 -5.05 9.93
C LEU A 203 -6.90 -5.81 8.63
N ILE A 204 -7.84 -5.34 7.83
CA ILE A 204 -8.11 -5.80 6.47
C ILE A 204 -7.81 -4.63 5.55
N THR A 205 -6.86 -4.81 4.63
CA THR A 205 -6.43 -3.80 3.65
C THR A 205 -5.71 -4.48 2.50
N ASP A 206 -5.81 -3.92 1.31
CA ASP A 206 -5.02 -4.32 0.15
C ASP A 206 -3.71 -3.51 0.03
N PHE A 207 -3.52 -2.51 0.88
CA PHE A 207 -2.30 -1.70 0.90
C PHE A 207 -1.07 -2.55 1.23
N LYS A 208 -0.07 -2.48 0.35
CA LYS A 208 1.16 -3.26 0.46
C LYS A 208 2.22 -2.47 1.22
N GLY A 209 2.35 -2.73 2.51
CA GLY A 209 3.38 -2.06 3.31
C GLY A 209 3.03 -2.00 4.79
N VAL A 210 3.21 -0.82 5.36
CA VAL A 210 2.84 -0.52 6.75
C VAL A 210 1.33 -0.35 6.88
N ASP A 211 0.85 -0.24 8.11
CA ASP A 211 -0.55 0.07 8.40
C ASP A 211 -0.97 1.39 7.69
N PRO A 212 -1.99 1.36 6.80
CA PRO A 212 -2.39 2.53 6.01
C PRO A 212 -2.97 3.68 6.83
N GLU A 213 -3.25 3.48 8.11
CA GLU A 213 -3.68 4.55 9.01
C GLU A 213 -2.49 5.37 9.55
N VAL A 214 -1.30 4.81 9.54
CA VAL A 214 -0.07 5.53 9.92
C VAL A 214 0.33 6.42 8.75
N ASN A 215 -0.36 7.54 8.63
CA ASN A 215 -0.03 8.57 7.66
C ASN A 215 1.09 9.43 8.26
N LEU A 216 2.27 9.32 7.65
CA LEU A 216 3.44 10.14 7.98
C LEU A 216 3.43 11.43 7.14
#